data_b52cd7fe06119924c7a884a3eccb1e8f
#
_entry.id   b52cd7fe06119924c7a884a3eccb1e8f
#
_cell.length_a   1.000
_cell.length_b   1.000
_cell.length_c   1.000
_cell.angle_alpha   90.00
_cell.angle_beta   90.00
_cell.angle_gamma   90.00
#
_symmetry.space_group_name_H-M   'P 1'
#
loop_
_entity.id
_entity.type
_entity.pdbx_description
1 polymer ?
#
loop_
_entity_poly.entity_id
_entity_poly.type
_entity_poly.pdbx_seq_one_letter_code
_entity_poly.pdbx_strand_id
1 'polypeptide(L)'
;MRAKVLALALTLASAGCAGGPAVDLAENLKVLDVSTGWKDEGVIDGDKNKLVPTAQFKLQNNSAQTLKVLQVNAVFRRLNEAQELGAQYKPVTSSDGLAPGQTSDPIVVKSNFGYKGTEPRAVILQNSHFVDAKVEIFAKYGSQQWKRIAEYPIERKLIER
;
A
#
# COMPACT_ATOMS: atom_id res chain seq x y z
N MET A 1 22.72 -20.69 68.90
CA MET A 1 21.57 -20.69 67.97
C MET A 1 21.95 -19.90 66.70
N ARG A 2 22.11 -20.57 65.52
CA ARG A 2 22.50 -19.93 64.27
C ARG A 2 21.29 -19.98 63.34
N ALA A 3 20.66 -18.81 63.12
CA ALA A 3 19.54 -18.65 62.19
C ALA A 3 20.08 -18.63 60.76
N LYS A 4 19.62 -19.58 59.91
CA LYS A 4 19.89 -19.62 58.47
C LYS A 4 18.79 -18.78 57.78
N VAL A 5 19.17 -17.66 57.18
CA VAL A 5 18.30 -16.86 56.34
C VAL A 5 18.33 -17.50 54.94
N LEU A 6 17.19 -18.03 54.51
CA LEU A 6 16.99 -18.58 53.17
C LEU A 6 16.54 -17.43 52.25
N ALA A 7 17.43 -16.98 51.36
CA ALA A 7 17.10 -15.98 50.36
C ALA A 7 16.39 -16.67 49.17
N LEU A 8 15.09 -16.38 48.97
CA LEU A 8 14.30 -16.84 47.85
C LEU A 8 14.51 -15.86 46.67
N ALA A 9 15.29 -16.28 45.66
CA ALA A 9 15.50 -15.51 44.45
C ALA A 9 14.28 -15.69 43.53
N LEU A 10 13.47 -14.63 43.41
CA LEU A 10 12.33 -14.58 42.49
C LEU A 10 12.83 -14.19 41.08
N THR A 11 12.99 -15.15 40.18
CA THR A 11 13.33 -14.91 38.78
C THR A 11 12.06 -14.48 38.02
N LEU A 12 11.94 -13.18 37.72
CA LEU A 12 10.94 -12.67 36.77
C LEU A 12 11.32 -13.14 35.36
N ALA A 13 10.61 -14.13 34.85
CA ALA A 13 10.63 -14.47 33.44
C ALA A 13 9.84 -13.38 32.66
N SER A 14 10.55 -12.45 32.04
CA SER A 14 9.95 -11.52 31.08
C SER A 14 9.57 -12.32 29.84
N ALA A 15 8.27 -12.65 29.69
CA ALA A 15 7.71 -13.13 28.44
C ALA A 15 7.77 -11.98 27.43
N GLY A 16 8.88 -11.87 26.69
CA GLY A 16 8.99 -10.98 25.54
C GLY A 16 7.95 -11.41 24.52
N CYS A 17 7.07 -10.50 24.11
CA CYS A 17 6.23 -10.69 22.93
C CYS A 17 7.15 -10.98 21.75
N ALA A 18 7.26 -12.25 21.37
CA ALA A 18 7.99 -12.69 20.19
C ALA A 18 7.24 -12.25 18.94
N GLY A 19 7.43 -11.02 18.51
CA GLY A 19 7.22 -10.65 17.13
C GLY A 19 8.16 -11.53 16.31
N GLY A 20 7.64 -12.18 15.25
CA GLY A 20 8.46 -12.97 14.33
C GLY A 20 9.66 -12.15 13.80
N PRO A 21 10.68 -12.81 13.25
CA PRO A 21 11.87 -12.14 12.74
C PRO A 21 11.48 -11.05 11.74
N ALA A 22 12.19 -9.93 11.78
CA ALA A 22 11.96 -8.80 10.88
C ALA A 22 12.19 -9.24 9.43
N VAL A 23 11.24 -8.91 8.53
CA VAL A 23 11.36 -9.14 7.10
C VAL A 23 11.69 -7.83 6.40
N ASP A 24 12.72 -7.80 5.58
CA ASP A 24 12.93 -6.68 4.67
C ASP A 24 11.91 -6.77 3.52
N LEU A 25 10.86 -5.97 3.60
CA LEU A 25 9.76 -6.00 2.61
C LEU A 25 10.20 -5.44 1.25
N ALA A 26 11.21 -4.55 1.18
CA ALA A 26 11.68 -4.02 -0.08
C ALA A 26 12.40 -5.10 -0.92
N GLU A 27 13.04 -6.05 -0.28
CA GLU A 27 13.73 -7.16 -0.94
C GLU A 27 12.82 -8.38 -1.15
N ASN A 28 11.89 -8.61 -0.24
CA ASN A 28 11.13 -9.88 -0.16
C ASN A 28 9.67 -9.78 -0.62
N LEU A 29 9.15 -8.58 -0.92
CA LEU A 29 7.85 -8.43 -1.58
C LEU A 29 8.05 -8.00 -3.03
N LYS A 30 7.59 -8.82 -3.96
CA LYS A 30 7.59 -8.49 -5.37
C LYS A 30 6.21 -7.97 -5.80
N VAL A 31 6.19 -6.82 -6.46
CA VAL A 31 4.98 -6.27 -7.08
C VAL A 31 4.83 -6.85 -8.47
N LEU A 32 3.67 -7.44 -8.77
CA LEU A 32 3.36 -8.14 -10.02
C LEU A 32 2.09 -7.58 -10.66
N ASP A 33 1.91 -7.84 -11.96
CA ASP A 33 0.69 -7.57 -12.72
C ASP A 33 0.21 -6.12 -12.56
N VAL A 34 1.15 -5.16 -12.66
CA VAL A 34 0.85 -3.74 -12.43
C VAL A 34 0.08 -3.16 -13.61
N SER A 35 -1.04 -2.53 -13.32
CA SER A 35 -1.81 -1.70 -14.24
C SER A 35 -2.13 -0.37 -13.56
N THR A 36 -1.87 0.73 -14.25
CA THR A 36 -2.16 2.08 -13.77
C THR A 36 -3.02 2.84 -14.76
N GLY A 37 -3.73 3.85 -14.31
CA GLY A 37 -4.55 4.71 -15.16
C GLY A 37 -5.48 5.58 -14.36
N TRP A 38 -6.47 6.14 -15.02
CA TRP A 38 -7.44 7.06 -14.43
C TRP A 38 -8.82 6.43 -14.42
N LYS A 39 -9.40 6.31 -13.24
CA LYS A 39 -10.76 5.79 -13.06
C LYS A 39 -11.76 6.93 -13.11
N ASP A 40 -12.83 6.70 -13.86
CA ASP A 40 -14.01 7.57 -13.87
C ASP A 40 -14.83 7.35 -12.60
N GLU A 41 -14.97 8.39 -11.80
CA GLU A 41 -15.83 8.42 -10.60
C GLU A 41 -17.24 8.99 -10.90
N GLY A 42 -17.53 9.26 -12.17
CA GLY A 42 -18.82 9.81 -12.62
C GLY A 42 -18.85 11.34 -12.68
N VAL A 43 -20.06 11.86 -12.81
CA VAL A 43 -20.32 13.29 -12.85
C VAL A 43 -20.55 13.79 -11.43
N ILE A 44 -19.88 14.87 -11.07
CA ILE A 44 -19.98 15.56 -9.79
C ILE A 44 -20.24 17.04 -10.00
N ASP A 45 -20.68 17.75 -8.97
CA ASP A 45 -20.94 19.20 -9.00
C ASP A 45 -21.87 19.61 -10.17
N GLY A 46 -22.78 18.71 -10.59
CA GLY A 46 -23.80 18.92 -11.63
C GLY A 46 -23.36 18.53 -13.04
N ASP A 47 -22.17 18.89 -13.49
CA ASP A 47 -21.72 18.72 -14.89
C ASP A 47 -20.25 18.29 -15.05
N LYS A 48 -19.49 18.16 -13.96
CA LYS A 48 -18.05 17.86 -14.04
C LYS A 48 -17.76 16.38 -13.96
N ASN A 49 -17.05 15.86 -14.95
CA ASN A 49 -16.43 14.53 -14.88
C ASN A 49 -15.30 14.54 -13.86
N LYS A 50 -15.24 13.50 -13.01
CA LYS A 50 -14.15 13.33 -12.04
C LYS A 50 -13.32 12.10 -12.41
N LEU A 51 -12.01 12.31 -12.62
CA LEU A 51 -11.03 11.27 -12.88
C LEU A 51 -10.04 11.19 -11.72
N VAL A 52 -9.84 9.99 -11.17
CA VAL A 52 -8.89 9.75 -10.07
C VAL A 52 -7.80 8.78 -10.49
N PRO A 53 -6.54 9.02 -10.12
CA PRO A 53 -5.46 8.09 -10.41
C PRO A 53 -5.67 6.80 -9.62
N THR A 54 -5.48 5.68 -10.30
CA THR A 54 -5.76 4.33 -9.80
C THR A 54 -4.62 3.40 -10.21
N ALA A 55 -4.28 2.47 -9.33
CA ALA A 55 -3.34 1.39 -9.62
C ALA A 55 -3.94 0.05 -9.18
N GLN A 56 -3.67 -0.99 -9.96
CA GLN A 56 -3.95 -2.38 -9.62
C GLN A 56 -2.65 -3.18 -9.70
N PHE A 57 -2.42 -4.06 -8.75
CA PHE A 57 -1.24 -4.92 -8.71
C PHE A 57 -1.50 -6.13 -7.80
N LYS A 58 -0.56 -7.07 -7.81
CA LYS A 58 -0.49 -8.18 -6.85
C LYS A 58 0.83 -8.13 -6.09
N LEU A 59 0.87 -8.77 -4.94
CA LEU A 59 2.09 -8.94 -4.14
C LEU A 59 2.45 -10.41 -4.04
N GLN A 60 3.71 -10.75 -4.34
CA GLN A 60 4.26 -12.08 -4.09
C GLN A 60 5.21 -12.04 -2.90
N ASN A 61 5.04 -12.98 -1.98
CA ASN A 61 5.90 -13.14 -0.83
C ASN A 61 7.10 -14.04 -1.18
N ASN A 62 8.28 -13.46 -1.34
CA ASN A 62 9.52 -14.17 -1.58
C ASN A 62 10.32 -14.45 -0.30
N SER A 63 9.79 -14.05 0.88
CA SER A 63 10.42 -14.37 2.16
C SER A 63 10.20 -15.84 2.56
N ALA A 64 10.98 -16.29 3.54
CA ALA A 64 10.86 -17.66 4.06
C ALA A 64 9.73 -17.87 5.07
N GLN A 65 8.97 -16.81 5.40
CA GLN A 65 7.91 -16.86 6.43
C GLN A 65 6.56 -16.37 5.92
N THR A 66 5.49 -16.84 6.54
CA THR A 66 4.12 -16.37 6.23
C THR A 66 3.89 -14.97 6.79
N LEU A 67 3.45 -14.05 5.96
CA LEU A 67 3.16 -12.66 6.31
C LEU A 67 1.68 -12.51 6.70
N LYS A 68 1.35 -12.64 8.00
CA LYS A 68 -0.04 -12.69 8.49
C LYS A 68 -0.74 -11.32 8.58
N VAL A 69 -0.01 -10.25 8.81
CA VAL A 69 -0.59 -8.89 8.95
C VAL A 69 0.14 -7.98 7.98
N LEU A 70 -0.08 -8.24 6.70
CA LEU A 70 0.48 -7.44 5.61
C LEU A 70 -0.51 -6.34 5.23
N GLN A 71 -0.01 -5.12 5.13
CA GLN A 71 -0.75 -3.92 4.83
C GLN A 71 -0.05 -3.15 3.72
N VAL A 72 -0.83 -2.45 2.91
CA VAL A 72 -0.35 -1.55 1.86
C VAL A 72 -0.91 -0.15 2.08
N ASN A 73 -0.07 0.85 1.85
CA ASN A 73 -0.49 2.24 1.68
C ASN A 73 0.04 2.74 0.33
N ALA A 74 -0.87 3.14 -0.55
CA ALA A 74 -0.54 3.72 -1.84
C ALA A 74 -0.70 5.24 -1.76
N VAL A 75 0.39 5.96 -2.02
CA VAL A 75 0.43 7.42 -1.99
C VAL A 75 0.55 7.93 -3.42
N PHE A 76 -0.44 8.73 -3.84
CA PHE A 76 -0.46 9.33 -5.17
C PHE A 76 0.09 10.76 -5.09
N ARG A 77 0.96 11.12 -6.03
CA ARG A 77 1.53 12.47 -6.17
C ARG A 77 1.50 12.90 -7.63
N ARG A 78 1.41 14.19 -7.87
CA ARG A 78 1.72 14.73 -9.20
C ARG A 78 3.23 14.62 -9.44
N LEU A 79 3.62 14.40 -10.70
CA LEU A 79 5.02 14.38 -11.05
C LEU A 79 5.67 15.73 -10.70
N ASN A 80 6.87 15.65 -10.12
CA ASN A 80 7.67 16.81 -9.69
C ASN A 80 7.07 17.63 -8.54
N GLU A 81 5.98 17.15 -7.90
CA GLU A 81 5.41 17.78 -6.71
C GLU A 81 5.65 16.88 -5.48
N ALA A 82 6.10 17.47 -4.37
CA ALA A 82 6.24 16.76 -3.10
C ALA A 82 4.88 16.55 -2.42
N GLN A 83 3.91 17.42 -2.72
CA GLN A 83 2.58 17.37 -2.11
C GLN A 83 1.84 16.10 -2.55
N GLU A 84 1.21 15.45 -1.58
CA GLU A 84 0.35 14.30 -1.81
C GLU A 84 -0.95 14.72 -2.50
N LEU A 85 -1.29 14.03 -3.57
CA LEU A 85 -2.60 14.17 -4.23
C LEU A 85 -3.67 13.36 -3.47
N GLY A 86 -3.29 12.24 -2.87
CA GLY A 86 -4.15 11.42 -2.05
C GLY A 86 -3.50 10.08 -1.74
N ALA A 87 -4.06 9.35 -0.78
CA ALA A 87 -3.55 8.03 -0.40
C ALA A 87 -4.68 7.05 -0.14
N GLN A 88 -4.37 5.76 -0.25
CA GLN A 88 -5.29 4.71 0.15
C GLN A 88 -4.56 3.58 0.87
N TYR A 89 -5.04 3.30 2.07
CA TYR A 89 -4.67 2.14 2.87
C TYR A 89 -5.52 0.91 2.49
N LYS A 90 -4.87 -0.27 2.44
CA LYS A 90 -5.52 -1.58 2.24
C LYS A 90 -4.85 -2.65 3.11
N PRO A 91 -5.61 -3.44 3.89
CA PRO A 91 -5.13 -4.73 4.36
C PRO A 91 -5.00 -5.68 3.16
N VAL A 92 -3.92 -6.47 3.12
CA VAL A 92 -3.63 -7.38 2.00
C VAL A 92 -4.00 -8.81 2.36
N THR A 93 -3.74 -9.21 3.61
CA THR A 93 -3.91 -10.59 4.05
C THR A 93 -5.07 -10.75 5.01
N SER A 94 -5.75 -11.89 4.91
CA SER A 94 -6.65 -12.43 5.94
C SER A 94 -5.84 -12.99 7.12
N SER A 95 -6.53 -13.67 8.06
CA SER A 95 -5.93 -14.38 9.20
C SER A 95 -4.86 -15.39 8.81
N ASP A 96 -4.99 -16.02 7.62
CA ASP A 96 -4.07 -17.06 7.16
C ASP A 96 -2.75 -16.51 6.65
N GLY A 97 -2.75 -15.24 6.25
CA GLY A 97 -1.56 -14.54 5.77
C GLY A 97 -1.22 -14.87 4.31
N LEU A 98 -0.05 -14.42 3.88
CA LEU A 98 0.54 -14.70 2.57
C LEU A 98 1.74 -15.61 2.77
N ALA A 99 1.62 -16.88 2.39
CA ALA A 99 2.66 -17.89 2.58
C ALA A 99 3.90 -17.63 1.68
N PRO A 100 5.07 -18.20 1.99
CA PRO A 100 6.23 -18.16 1.10
C PRO A 100 5.90 -18.60 -0.32
N GLY A 101 6.31 -17.79 -1.31
CA GLY A 101 6.03 -18.03 -2.74
C GLY A 101 4.61 -17.69 -3.19
N GLN A 102 3.68 -17.46 -2.29
CA GLN A 102 2.28 -17.17 -2.62
C GLN A 102 2.14 -15.75 -3.17
N THR A 103 1.19 -15.59 -4.10
CA THR A 103 0.76 -14.29 -4.65
C THR A 103 -0.61 -13.93 -4.10
N SER A 104 -0.79 -12.65 -3.76
CA SER A 104 -2.06 -12.12 -3.27
C SER A 104 -3.14 -12.07 -4.35
N ASP A 105 -4.39 -11.91 -3.95
CA ASP A 105 -5.44 -11.42 -4.83
C ASP A 105 -5.07 -10.03 -5.38
N PRO A 106 -5.72 -9.61 -6.50
CA PRO A 106 -5.54 -8.27 -7.04
C PRO A 106 -5.87 -7.18 -6.02
N ILE A 107 -4.94 -6.25 -5.82
CA ILE A 107 -5.08 -5.10 -4.92
C ILE A 107 -5.36 -3.88 -5.79
N VAL A 108 -6.53 -3.26 -5.63
CA VAL A 108 -6.89 -2.03 -6.31
C VAL A 108 -6.83 -0.88 -5.33
N VAL A 109 -6.06 0.15 -5.66
CA VAL A 109 -5.90 1.38 -4.90
C VAL A 109 -6.16 2.59 -5.78
N LYS A 110 -6.81 3.62 -5.21
CA LYS A 110 -7.12 4.87 -5.91
C LYS A 110 -6.96 6.07 -4.99
N SER A 111 -6.70 7.23 -5.56
CA SER A 111 -6.75 8.49 -4.82
C SER A 111 -8.21 8.92 -4.58
N ASN A 112 -8.46 9.62 -3.48
CA ASN A 112 -9.73 10.31 -3.25
C ASN A 112 -9.84 11.61 -4.06
N PHE A 113 -8.72 12.15 -4.50
CA PHE A 113 -8.59 13.38 -5.26
C PHE A 113 -8.10 13.11 -6.68
N GLY A 114 -8.44 14.00 -7.59
CA GLY A 114 -8.09 13.87 -9.00
C GLY A 114 -8.45 15.10 -9.79
N TYR A 115 -8.61 14.93 -11.10
CA TYR A 115 -9.01 15.99 -11.99
C TYR A 115 -10.53 16.07 -12.14
N LYS A 116 -11.01 17.29 -12.29
CA LYS A 116 -12.42 17.61 -12.56
C LYS A 116 -12.48 18.51 -13.79
N GLY A 117 -13.39 18.21 -14.72
CA GLY A 117 -13.59 19.03 -15.91
C GLY A 117 -14.95 18.75 -16.54
N THR A 118 -15.46 19.73 -17.29
CA THR A 118 -16.70 19.61 -18.04
C THR A 118 -16.51 18.91 -19.38
N GLU A 119 -15.27 18.81 -19.85
CA GLU A 119 -14.92 18.15 -21.10
C GLU A 119 -15.13 16.63 -21.02
N PRO A 120 -15.28 15.95 -22.16
CA PRO A 120 -15.28 14.49 -22.20
C PRO A 120 -14.03 13.89 -21.54
N ARG A 121 -14.17 12.79 -20.85
CA ARG A 121 -13.11 12.14 -20.03
C ARG A 121 -11.79 11.94 -20.78
N ALA A 122 -11.87 11.48 -22.03
CA ALA A 122 -10.68 11.27 -22.86
C ALA A 122 -9.98 12.60 -23.19
N VAL A 123 -10.74 13.69 -23.36
CA VAL A 123 -10.20 15.03 -23.64
C VAL A 123 -9.48 15.59 -22.43
N ILE A 124 -10.01 15.37 -21.20
CA ILE A 124 -9.33 15.77 -19.95
C ILE A 124 -7.91 15.19 -19.90
N LEU A 125 -7.75 13.91 -20.23
CA LEU A 125 -6.43 13.22 -20.21
C LEU A 125 -5.46 13.71 -21.28
N GLN A 126 -5.98 14.30 -22.36
CA GLN A 126 -5.17 14.85 -23.47
C GLN A 126 -4.85 16.33 -23.30
N ASN A 127 -5.45 17.00 -22.30
CA ASN A 127 -5.25 18.42 -22.05
C ASN A 127 -3.77 18.72 -21.75
N SER A 128 -3.22 19.79 -22.36
CA SER A 128 -1.82 20.20 -22.18
C SER A 128 -1.50 20.64 -20.75
N HIS A 129 -2.50 21.09 -19.97
CA HIS A 129 -2.36 21.45 -18.58
C HIS A 129 -2.54 20.26 -17.60
N PHE A 130 -2.80 19.08 -18.15
CA PHE A 130 -2.88 17.86 -17.33
C PHE A 130 -1.50 17.52 -16.78
N VAL A 131 -1.36 17.50 -15.47
CA VAL A 131 -0.11 17.10 -14.81
C VAL A 131 -0.14 15.61 -14.53
N ASP A 132 0.86 14.88 -15.01
CA ASP A 132 1.01 13.46 -14.77
C ASP A 132 1.16 13.14 -13.28
N ALA A 133 0.72 11.96 -12.90
CA ALA A 133 0.82 11.48 -11.54
C ALA A 133 1.66 10.20 -11.46
N LYS A 134 2.11 9.90 -10.25
CA LYS A 134 2.74 8.62 -9.88
C LYS A 134 2.09 8.07 -8.64
N VAL A 135 2.25 6.77 -8.43
CA VAL A 135 1.91 6.08 -7.19
C VAL A 135 3.16 5.50 -6.54
N GLU A 136 3.35 5.77 -5.27
CA GLU A 136 4.35 5.15 -4.40
C GLU A 136 3.64 4.09 -3.55
N ILE A 137 4.09 2.85 -3.61
CA ILE A 137 3.52 1.73 -2.87
C ILE A 137 4.40 1.45 -1.66
N PHE A 138 3.80 1.59 -0.49
CA PHE A 138 4.42 1.26 0.79
C PHE A 138 3.77 -0.01 1.34
N ALA A 139 4.57 -0.89 1.92
CA ALA A 139 4.09 -2.06 2.64
C ALA A 139 4.53 -2.04 4.10
N LYS A 140 3.74 -2.68 4.95
CA LYS A 140 4.02 -2.86 6.37
C LYS A 140 3.63 -4.26 6.78
N TYR A 141 4.51 -4.92 7.53
CA TYR A 141 4.28 -6.24 8.12
C TYR A 141 4.22 -6.13 9.65
N GLY A 142 3.13 -6.55 10.24
CA GLY A 142 2.94 -6.50 11.68
C GLY A 142 3.17 -5.11 12.28
N SER A 143 4.06 -5.00 13.26
CA SER A 143 4.44 -3.75 13.93
C SER A 143 5.63 -3.03 13.31
N GLN A 144 6.19 -3.54 12.19
CA GLN A 144 7.34 -2.92 11.53
C GLN A 144 6.99 -1.56 10.94
N GLN A 145 8.02 -0.81 10.55
CA GLN A 145 7.85 0.48 9.87
C GLN A 145 7.39 0.28 8.41
N TRP A 146 6.70 1.29 7.87
CA TRP A 146 6.36 1.36 6.46
C TRP A 146 7.64 1.38 5.60
N LYS A 147 7.68 0.52 4.59
CA LYS A 147 8.75 0.47 3.60
C LYS A 147 8.18 0.72 2.21
N ARG A 148 8.78 1.64 1.46
CA ARG A 148 8.46 1.79 0.04
C ARG A 148 9.00 0.58 -0.72
N ILE A 149 8.10 -0.11 -1.42
CA ILE A 149 8.42 -1.34 -2.17
C ILE A 149 8.41 -1.12 -3.68
N ALA A 150 7.69 -0.09 -4.16
CA ALA A 150 7.63 0.23 -5.59
C ALA A 150 7.15 1.66 -5.83
N GLU A 151 7.39 2.15 -7.06
CA GLU A 151 6.86 3.40 -7.60
C GLU A 151 6.53 3.20 -9.08
N TYR A 152 5.37 3.71 -9.53
CA TYR A 152 4.93 3.61 -10.91
C TYR A 152 4.29 4.92 -11.39
N PRO A 153 4.53 5.33 -12.65
CA PRO A 153 3.76 6.39 -13.26
C PRO A 153 2.31 5.96 -13.46
N ILE A 154 1.38 6.91 -13.42
CA ILE A 154 -0.02 6.69 -13.78
C ILE A 154 -0.17 6.98 -15.27
N GLU A 155 -0.49 5.95 -16.06
CA GLU A 155 -0.68 6.08 -17.49
C GLU A 155 -1.88 6.96 -17.82
N ARG A 156 -1.78 7.79 -18.88
CA ARG A 156 -2.89 8.64 -19.38
C ARG A 156 -3.91 7.81 -20.14
N LYS A 157 -4.52 6.84 -19.47
CA LYS A 157 -5.60 6.01 -20.01
C LYS A 157 -6.74 5.87 -19.02
N LEU A 158 -7.96 5.72 -19.51
CA LEU A 158 -9.09 5.34 -18.66
C LEU A 158 -8.96 3.85 -18.30
N ILE A 159 -9.21 3.56 -17.03
CA ILE A 159 -9.38 2.17 -16.56
C ILE A 159 -10.86 1.86 -16.64
N GLU A 160 -11.21 0.81 -17.38
CA GLU A 160 -12.57 0.28 -17.44
C GLU A 160 -12.96 -0.31 -16.06
N ARG A 161 -14.26 -0.35 -15.81
CA ARG A 161 -14.84 -0.82 -14.54
C ARG A 161 -14.68 -2.32 -14.35
#